data_6adc51a4b579c27fed82336299938bc1
#
_entry.id   6adc51a4b579c27fed82336299938bc1
#
_cell.length_a   1.000
_cell.length_b   1.000
_cell.length_c   1.000
_cell.angle_alpha   90.00
_cell.angle_beta   90.00
_cell.angle_gamma   90.00
#
_symmetry.space_group_name_H-M   'P 1'
#
loop_
_entity.id
_entity.type
_entity.pdbx_description
1 polymer ?
#
loop_
_entity_poly.entity_id
_entity_poly.type
_entity_poly.pdbx_seq_one_letter_code
_entity_poly.pdbx_strand_id
1 'polypeptide(L)'
;FLNIVSRYGNITEAEVEKAFKRANDGIPTLLGMFNHDFRDMGKEAEYVQSILQPIAKKYPDVKFKYSRVKDAFNAVLGQEEQPLELDIKLDGENLEVHCTKGKVFGPQPYLAVKTKDGRYFHDNFDFGMDGNSWYYVFNENMLRLNDVDTIGIAANNETGYTFVKTIKVNG
;
A
#
# COMPACT_ATOMS: atom_id res chain seq x y z
N PHE A 1 -6.69 -7.51 14.05
CA PHE A 1 -5.84 -8.39 13.21
C PHE A 1 -5.37 -9.56 14.03
N LEU A 2 -5.45 -10.76 13.46
CA LEU A 2 -5.06 -12.02 14.09
C LEU A 2 -3.88 -12.61 13.32
N ASN A 3 -2.83 -13.01 14.03
CA ASN A 3 -1.75 -13.80 13.44
C ASN A 3 -2.24 -15.26 13.31
N ILE A 4 -2.15 -15.83 12.10
CA ILE A 4 -2.62 -17.19 11.83
C ILE A 4 -1.86 -18.19 12.69
N VAL A 5 -0.54 -18.01 12.81
CA VAL A 5 0.32 -18.82 13.66
C VAL A 5 1.29 -17.95 14.44
N SER A 6 1.33 -18.07 15.74
CA SER A 6 2.25 -17.35 16.62
C SER A 6 3.02 -18.31 17.53
N ARG A 7 3.95 -17.77 18.33
CA ARG A 7 4.64 -18.56 19.37
C ARG A 7 3.70 -19.10 20.44
N TYR A 8 2.53 -18.49 20.59
CA TYR A 8 1.55 -18.81 21.65
C TYR A 8 0.40 -19.66 21.16
N GLY A 9 0.39 -20.03 19.88
CA GLY A 9 -0.64 -20.85 19.27
C GLY A 9 -1.18 -20.29 17.97
N ASN A 10 -2.14 -20.98 17.43
CA ASN A 10 -2.82 -20.61 16.18
C ASN A 10 -4.08 -19.81 16.49
N ILE A 11 -4.59 -19.08 15.50
CA ILE A 11 -5.92 -18.48 15.56
C ILE A 11 -6.97 -19.54 15.88
N THR A 12 -7.93 -19.22 16.72
CA THR A 12 -8.98 -20.15 17.18
C THR A 12 -10.34 -19.83 16.56
N GLU A 13 -11.22 -20.82 16.53
CA GLU A 13 -12.63 -20.64 16.14
C GLU A 13 -13.32 -19.55 16.97
N ALA A 14 -13.06 -19.51 18.28
CA ALA A 14 -13.67 -18.52 19.18
C ALA A 14 -13.31 -17.07 18.84
N GLU A 15 -12.09 -16.83 18.35
CA GLU A 15 -11.65 -15.50 17.92
C GLU A 15 -12.33 -15.09 16.60
N VAL A 16 -12.43 -16.00 15.65
CA VAL A 16 -13.11 -15.76 14.37
C VAL A 16 -14.62 -15.60 14.59
N GLU A 17 -15.23 -16.41 15.45
CA GLU A 17 -16.67 -16.34 15.74
C GLU A 17 -17.08 -14.99 16.34
N LYS A 18 -16.21 -14.31 17.09
CA LYS A 18 -16.48 -12.93 17.57
C LYS A 18 -16.76 -11.96 16.43
N ALA A 19 -16.03 -12.08 15.32
CA ALA A 19 -16.24 -11.23 14.15
C ALA A 19 -17.59 -11.53 13.48
N PHE A 20 -17.97 -12.82 13.37
CA PHE A 20 -19.24 -13.22 12.81
C PHE A 20 -20.43 -12.78 13.70
N LYS A 21 -20.34 -12.91 15.00
CA LYS A 21 -21.36 -12.40 15.94
C LYS A 21 -21.58 -10.91 15.76
N ARG A 22 -20.49 -10.14 15.73
CA ARG A 22 -20.55 -8.69 15.52
C ARG A 22 -21.20 -8.33 14.18
N ALA A 23 -20.85 -9.04 13.11
CA ALA A 23 -21.46 -8.83 11.80
C ALA A 23 -22.94 -9.21 11.77
N ASN A 24 -23.34 -10.28 12.47
CA ASN A 24 -24.72 -10.70 12.63
C ASN A 24 -25.58 -9.67 13.39
N ASP A 25 -24.96 -8.90 14.28
CA ASP A 25 -25.60 -7.77 14.97
C ASP A 25 -25.71 -6.51 14.08
N GLY A 26 -25.43 -6.63 12.78
CA GLY A 26 -25.52 -5.56 11.79
C GLY A 26 -24.35 -4.57 11.79
N ILE A 27 -23.25 -4.90 12.48
CA ILE A 27 -22.07 -4.04 12.56
C ILE A 27 -21.06 -4.44 11.49
N PRO A 28 -20.72 -3.55 10.51
CA PRO A 28 -19.67 -3.83 9.54
C PRO A 28 -18.37 -4.21 10.25
N THR A 29 -17.80 -5.36 9.88
CA THR A 29 -16.71 -5.95 10.63
C THR A 29 -15.57 -6.36 9.72
N LEU A 30 -14.35 -6.01 10.11
CA LEU A 30 -13.12 -6.48 9.49
C LEU A 30 -12.50 -7.59 10.33
N LEU A 31 -12.16 -8.69 9.67
CA LEU A 31 -11.33 -9.73 10.21
C LEU A 31 -10.03 -9.79 9.42
N GLY A 32 -8.97 -9.16 9.95
CA GLY A 32 -7.65 -9.18 9.36
C GLY A 32 -6.86 -10.38 9.86
N MET A 33 -6.31 -11.14 8.93
CA MET A 33 -5.38 -12.23 9.20
C MET A 33 -4.06 -11.95 8.49
N PHE A 34 -2.95 -12.28 9.12
CA PHE A 34 -1.62 -12.10 8.54
C PHE A 34 -0.71 -13.26 8.90
N ASN A 35 0.29 -13.45 8.08
CA ASN A 35 1.34 -14.43 8.29
C ASN A 35 2.67 -13.92 7.72
N HIS A 36 3.73 -14.68 7.95
CA HIS A 36 5.05 -14.39 7.41
C HIS A 36 5.27 -15.07 6.04
N ASP A 37 5.99 -14.40 5.17
CA ASP A 37 6.30 -14.82 3.80
C ASP A 37 7.14 -16.10 3.69
N PHE A 38 7.89 -16.45 4.74
CA PHE A 38 8.69 -17.68 4.79
C PHE A 38 7.88 -18.96 5.10
N ARG A 39 6.57 -18.84 5.35
CA ARG A 39 5.70 -19.98 5.65
C ARG A 39 5.03 -20.54 4.41
N ASP A 40 4.61 -21.80 4.47
CA ASP A 40 3.77 -22.42 3.45
C ASP A 40 2.36 -21.82 3.48
N MET A 41 2.16 -20.82 2.62
CA MET A 41 0.89 -20.10 2.54
C MET A 41 -0.29 -20.99 2.10
N GLY A 42 -0.04 -22.08 1.38
CA GLY A 42 -1.07 -23.05 1.00
C GLY A 42 -1.71 -23.68 2.24
N LYS A 43 -0.89 -24.27 3.11
CA LYS A 43 -1.36 -24.89 4.36
C LYS A 43 -2.00 -23.89 5.32
N GLU A 44 -1.47 -22.67 5.38
CA GLU A 44 -2.05 -21.62 6.21
C GLU A 44 -3.44 -21.20 5.70
N ALA A 45 -3.62 -21.09 4.39
CA ALA A 45 -4.90 -20.79 3.78
C ALA A 45 -5.93 -21.93 4.04
N GLU A 46 -5.51 -23.18 3.90
CA GLU A 46 -6.35 -24.35 4.23
C GLU A 46 -6.78 -24.33 5.70
N TYR A 47 -5.86 -24.03 6.60
CA TYR A 47 -6.16 -23.90 8.03
C TYR A 47 -7.17 -22.78 8.31
N VAL A 48 -6.99 -21.60 7.73
CA VAL A 48 -7.95 -20.48 7.85
C VAL A 48 -9.33 -20.89 7.32
N GLN A 49 -9.39 -21.55 6.17
CA GLN A 49 -10.65 -22.02 5.60
C GLN A 49 -11.33 -23.07 6.48
N SER A 50 -10.56 -23.97 7.11
CA SER A 50 -11.10 -25.00 8.02
C SER A 50 -11.80 -24.40 9.24
N ILE A 51 -11.40 -23.20 9.68
CA ILE A 51 -12.04 -22.45 10.76
C ILE A 51 -13.22 -21.62 10.25
N LEU A 52 -13.05 -20.90 9.14
CA LEU A 52 -14.06 -19.98 8.60
C LEU A 52 -15.31 -20.70 8.11
N GLN A 53 -15.16 -21.84 7.42
CA GLN A 53 -16.27 -22.57 6.82
C GLN A 53 -17.34 -23.06 7.82
N PRO A 54 -16.97 -23.71 8.94
CA PRO A 54 -17.94 -24.10 9.95
C PRO A 54 -18.65 -22.91 10.59
N ILE A 55 -17.92 -21.81 10.86
CA ILE A 55 -18.49 -20.61 11.47
C ILE A 55 -19.47 -19.94 10.51
N ALA A 56 -19.11 -19.81 9.22
CA ALA A 56 -20.00 -19.25 8.22
C ALA A 56 -21.33 -20.01 8.12
N LYS A 57 -21.32 -21.35 8.31
CA LYS A 57 -22.56 -22.16 8.35
C LYS A 57 -23.42 -21.88 9.57
N LYS A 58 -22.81 -21.49 10.71
CA LYS A 58 -23.56 -21.09 11.93
C LYS A 58 -24.26 -19.73 11.75
N TYR A 59 -23.76 -18.88 10.87
CA TYR A 59 -24.25 -17.52 10.63
C TYR A 59 -24.62 -17.32 9.14
N PRO A 60 -25.68 -17.99 8.65
CA PRO A 60 -26.00 -18.01 7.21
C PRO A 60 -26.37 -16.66 6.62
N ASP A 61 -26.84 -15.73 7.45
CA ASP A 61 -27.19 -14.36 7.04
C ASP A 61 -25.99 -13.41 6.97
N VAL A 62 -24.85 -13.81 7.56
CA VAL A 62 -23.61 -13.03 7.49
C VAL A 62 -22.90 -13.30 6.17
N LYS A 63 -22.90 -12.29 5.30
CA LYS A 63 -22.16 -12.34 4.04
C LYS A 63 -20.75 -11.78 4.25
N PHE A 64 -19.74 -12.54 3.88
CA PHE A 64 -18.34 -12.09 3.92
C PHE A 64 -17.65 -12.32 2.58
N LYS A 65 -16.59 -11.60 2.36
CA LYS A 65 -15.70 -11.77 1.19
C LYS A 65 -14.24 -11.63 1.59
N TYR A 66 -13.39 -12.35 0.88
CA TYR A 66 -11.95 -12.09 0.93
C TYR A 66 -11.64 -10.78 0.19
N SER A 67 -10.77 -9.99 0.76
CA SER A 67 -10.47 -8.66 0.22
C SER A 67 -9.04 -8.26 0.57
N ARG A 68 -8.44 -7.41 -0.26
CA ARG A 68 -7.21 -6.73 0.14
C ARG A 68 -7.51 -5.78 1.29
N VAL A 69 -6.52 -5.53 2.13
CA VAL A 69 -6.66 -4.68 3.33
C VAL A 69 -7.27 -3.32 2.99
N LYS A 70 -6.75 -2.65 1.96
CA LYS A 70 -7.25 -1.37 1.48
C LYS A 70 -8.75 -1.41 1.15
N ASP A 71 -9.14 -2.36 0.31
CA ASP A 71 -10.52 -2.47 -0.17
C ASP A 71 -11.50 -2.81 0.96
N ALA A 72 -11.03 -3.61 1.93
CA ALA A 72 -11.80 -3.96 3.11
C ALA A 72 -12.03 -2.75 4.02
N PHE A 73 -11.01 -1.92 4.27
CA PHE A 73 -11.16 -0.70 5.05
C PHE A 73 -12.08 0.30 4.34
N ASN A 74 -11.88 0.54 3.06
CA ASN A 74 -12.74 1.45 2.29
C ASN A 74 -14.22 1.01 2.35
N ALA A 75 -14.49 -0.29 2.20
CA ALA A 75 -15.86 -0.82 2.28
C ALA A 75 -16.50 -0.60 3.67
N VAL A 76 -15.76 -0.80 4.76
CA VAL A 76 -16.29 -0.62 6.13
C VAL A 76 -16.46 0.85 6.49
N LEU A 77 -15.58 1.71 6.00
CA LEU A 77 -15.65 3.16 6.23
C LEU A 77 -16.65 3.86 5.30
N GLY A 78 -17.22 3.15 4.31
CA GLY A 78 -18.05 3.76 3.27
C GLY A 78 -17.27 4.76 2.41
N GLN A 79 -15.98 4.52 2.24
CA GLN A 79 -15.05 5.42 1.56
C GLN A 79 -14.78 4.91 0.14
N GLU A 80 -14.91 5.82 -0.82
CA GLU A 80 -14.51 5.54 -2.21
C GLU A 80 -13.07 5.98 -2.46
N GLU A 81 -12.37 5.22 -3.28
CA GLU A 81 -11.02 5.56 -3.70
C GLU A 81 -11.02 6.83 -4.55
N GLN A 82 -10.29 7.84 -4.12
CA GLN A 82 -10.19 9.12 -4.83
C GLN A 82 -8.90 9.16 -5.65
N PRO A 83 -8.91 9.70 -6.88
CA PRO A 83 -7.72 9.77 -7.70
C PRO A 83 -6.67 10.73 -7.11
N LEU A 84 -5.41 10.37 -7.29
CA LEU A 84 -4.24 11.20 -7.02
C LEU A 84 -3.52 11.46 -8.34
N GLU A 85 -3.24 12.71 -8.66
CA GLU A 85 -2.51 13.09 -9.86
C GLU A 85 -1.32 13.96 -9.49
N LEU A 86 -0.16 13.58 -10.03
CA LEU A 86 1.08 14.32 -9.88
C LEU A 86 1.56 14.78 -11.27
N ASP A 87 1.85 16.04 -11.41
CA ASP A 87 2.63 16.56 -12.53
C ASP A 87 4.11 16.45 -12.21
N ILE A 88 4.89 15.93 -13.16
CA ILE A 88 6.30 15.63 -12.97
C ILE A 88 7.08 16.18 -14.16
N LYS A 89 8.02 17.06 -13.86
CA LYS A 89 8.89 17.72 -14.83
C LYS A 89 10.35 17.46 -14.50
N LEU A 90 11.09 17.01 -15.49
CA LEU A 90 12.54 16.94 -15.43
C LEU A 90 13.09 18.00 -16.41
N ASP A 91 13.80 19.00 -15.89
CA ASP A 91 14.38 20.09 -16.64
C ASP A 91 15.87 20.24 -16.29
N GLY A 92 16.73 19.79 -17.21
CA GLY A 92 18.13 19.60 -16.90
C GLY A 92 18.28 18.62 -15.72
N GLU A 93 19.00 19.04 -14.70
CA GLU A 93 19.24 18.24 -13.48
C GLU A 93 18.13 18.40 -12.41
N ASN A 94 17.13 19.24 -12.66
CA ASN A 94 16.08 19.55 -11.71
C ASN A 94 14.83 18.67 -11.97
N LEU A 95 14.43 17.91 -10.98
CA LEU A 95 13.19 17.15 -10.97
C LEU A 95 12.18 17.85 -10.07
N GLU A 96 11.06 18.25 -10.65
CA GLU A 96 9.94 18.86 -9.94
C GLU A 96 8.76 17.90 -9.94
N VAL A 97 8.08 17.79 -8.80
CA VAL A 97 6.85 17.03 -8.61
C VAL A 97 5.82 17.94 -7.98
N HIS A 98 4.66 18.07 -8.59
CA HIS A 98 3.55 18.89 -8.08
C HIS A 98 2.28 18.05 -8.02
N CYS A 99 1.59 18.06 -6.85
CA CYS A 99 0.31 17.41 -6.69
C CYS A 99 -0.80 18.29 -7.28
N THR A 100 -1.37 17.86 -8.40
CA THR A 100 -2.40 18.60 -9.14
C THR A 100 -3.82 18.19 -8.76
N LYS A 101 -3.98 16.97 -8.18
CA LYS A 101 -5.28 16.49 -7.73
C LYS A 101 -5.14 15.52 -6.57
N GLY A 102 -6.01 15.66 -5.59
CA GLY A 102 -5.96 14.88 -4.35
C GLY A 102 -4.91 15.42 -3.38
N LYS A 103 -4.42 14.55 -2.52
CA LYS A 103 -3.40 14.88 -1.51
C LYS A 103 -2.50 13.68 -1.30
N VAL A 104 -1.19 13.89 -1.31
CA VAL A 104 -0.21 12.86 -0.98
C VAL A 104 -0.34 12.50 0.50
N PHE A 105 -0.47 11.23 0.80
CA PHE A 105 -0.44 10.72 2.17
C PHE A 105 1.01 10.58 2.63
N GLY A 106 1.34 11.25 3.71
CA GLY A 106 2.71 11.37 4.20
C GLY A 106 3.39 12.67 3.75
N PRO A 107 4.66 12.85 4.09
CA PRO A 107 5.35 14.12 3.88
C PRO A 107 5.72 14.37 2.42
N GLN A 108 5.97 13.31 1.64
CA GLN A 108 6.47 13.42 0.27
C GLN A 108 6.16 12.17 -0.56
N PRO A 109 6.19 12.25 -1.90
CA PRO A 109 6.24 11.10 -2.78
C PRO A 109 7.52 10.26 -2.55
N TYR A 110 7.50 9.01 -2.98
CA TYR A 110 8.68 8.15 -3.00
C TYR A 110 9.45 8.35 -4.29
N LEU A 111 10.74 8.61 -4.18
CA LEU A 111 11.69 8.71 -5.29
C LEU A 111 12.53 7.43 -5.36
N ALA A 112 12.48 6.76 -6.49
CA ALA A 112 13.35 5.63 -6.82
C ALA A 112 14.14 5.93 -8.09
N VAL A 113 15.40 5.56 -8.13
CA VAL A 113 16.27 5.75 -9.28
C VAL A 113 16.96 4.46 -9.64
N LYS A 114 16.89 4.08 -10.91
CA LYS A 114 17.70 3.00 -11.48
C LYS A 114 18.83 3.62 -12.29
N THR A 115 20.06 3.21 -12.02
CA THR A 115 21.25 3.67 -12.75
C THR A 115 21.51 2.81 -13.99
N LYS A 116 22.33 3.33 -14.92
CA LYS A 116 22.72 2.64 -16.16
C LYS A 116 23.51 1.34 -15.89
N ASP A 117 24.20 1.25 -14.77
CA ASP A 117 24.91 0.04 -14.31
C ASP A 117 24.00 -0.94 -13.53
N GLY A 118 22.69 -0.65 -13.46
CA GLY A 118 21.67 -1.56 -12.91
C GLY A 118 21.45 -1.48 -11.42
N ARG A 119 22.06 -0.55 -10.70
CA ARG A 119 21.80 -0.32 -9.27
C ARG A 119 20.51 0.43 -9.04
N TYR A 120 19.91 0.26 -7.87
CA TYR A 120 18.70 0.95 -7.45
C TYR A 120 19.00 1.80 -6.20
N PHE A 121 18.51 3.03 -6.23
CA PHE A 121 18.58 3.98 -5.13
C PHE A 121 17.19 4.52 -4.81
N HIS A 122 17.00 4.98 -3.61
CA HIS A 122 15.89 5.83 -3.22
C HIS A 122 16.47 7.05 -2.49
N ASP A 123 15.77 8.16 -2.58
CA ASP A 123 16.16 9.37 -1.90
C ASP A 123 14.94 10.20 -1.53
N ASN A 124 15.14 11.26 -0.76
CA ASN A 124 14.11 12.18 -0.33
C ASN A 124 14.10 13.41 -1.24
N PHE A 125 12.91 13.98 -1.38
CA PHE A 125 12.73 15.28 -2.01
C PHE A 125 12.95 16.41 -1.01
N ASP A 126 13.35 17.57 -1.51
CA ASP A 126 13.19 18.84 -0.83
C ASP A 126 11.74 19.31 -0.94
N PHE A 127 11.27 20.08 0.05
CA PHE A 127 9.88 20.54 0.15
C PHE A 127 9.69 21.90 -0.48
N GLY A 128 8.66 22.05 -1.30
CA GLY A 128 8.17 23.35 -1.73
C GLY A 128 7.38 24.07 -0.63
N MET A 129 7.31 25.39 -0.74
CA MET A 129 6.63 26.23 0.25
C MET A 129 5.10 26.07 0.26
N ASP A 130 4.52 25.57 -0.83
CA ASP A 130 3.07 25.38 -1.00
C ASP A 130 2.53 24.09 -0.33
N GLY A 131 3.43 23.22 0.16
CA GLY A 131 3.09 21.95 0.76
C GLY A 131 2.60 20.87 -0.21
N ASN A 132 2.56 21.18 -1.52
CA ASN A 132 2.10 20.28 -2.59
C ASN A 132 3.16 20.09 -3.68
N SER A 133 4.34 20.66 -3.51
CA SER A 133 5.45 20.56 -4.45
C SER A 133 6.68 19.99 -3.77
N TRP A 134 7.45 19.24 -4.54
CA TRP A 134 8.68 18.61 -4.11
C TRP A 134 9.73 18.74 -5.22
N TYR A 135 10.99 18.87 -4.81
CA TYR A 135 12.12 19.10 -5.70
C TYR A 135 13.25 18.13 -5.43
N TYR A 136 13.96 17.72 -6.46
CA TYR A 136 15.18 16.95 -6.35
C TYR A 136 16.18 17.43 -7.38
N VAL A 137 17.44 17.60 -6.99
CA VAL A 137 18.51 18.05 -7.89
C VAL A 137 19.54 16.94 -8.03
N PHE A 138 19.68 16.43 -9.24
CA PHE A 138 20.77 15.52 -9.58
C PHE A 138 22.07 16.29 -9.64
N ASN A 139 23.11 15.84 -8.95
CA ASN A 139 24.40 16.53 -8.92
C ASN A 139 25.57 15.56 -8.68
N GLU A 140 26.79 16.06 -8.79
CA GLU A 140 28.01 15.26 -8.66
C GLU A 140 28.26 14.70 -7.24
N ASN A 141 27.73 15.36 -6.22
CA ASN A 141 27.94 14.96 -4.83
C ASN A 141 27.02 13.83 -4.37
N MET A 142 25.87 13.65 -5.05
CA MET A 142 24.88 12.65 -4.72
C MET A 142 24.74 11.62 -5.86
N LEU A 143 23.98 11.96 -6.87
CA LEU A 143 23.74 11.11 -8.05
C LEU A 143 23.68 11.96 -9.29
N ARG A 144 24.60 11.75 -10.22
CA ARG A 144 24.61 12.49 -11.49
C ARG A 144 23.52 11.99 -12.42
N LEU A 145 22.78 12.89 -13.05
CA LEU A 145 21.72 12.54 -14.00
C LEU A 145 22.24 11.66 -15.15
N ASN A 146 23.48 11.90 -15.58
CA ASN A 146 24.13 11.12 -16.64
C ASN A 146 24.31 9.63 -16.28
N ASP A 147 24.31 9.27 -15.00
CA ASP A 147 24.42 7.89 -14.54
C ASP A 147 23.03 7.23 -14.39
N VAL A 148 21.94 8.00 -14.54
CA VAL A 148 20.56 7.53 -14.36
C VAL A 148 20.01 6.93 -15.65
N ASP A 149 19.36 5.77 -15.52
CA ASP A 149 18.59 5.11 -16.58
C ASP A 149 17.09 5.43 -16.47
N THR A 150 16.55 5.34 -15.25
CA THR A 150 15.12 5.52 -15.01
C THR A 150 14.88 6.19 -13.66
N ILE A 151 13.98 7.15 -13.63
CA ILE A 151 13.43 7.75 -12.42
C ILE A 151 12.03 7.21 -12.20
N GLY A 152 11.74 6.73 -11.01
CA GLY A 152 10.42 6.27 -10.58
C GLY A 152 9.88 7.16 -9.47
N ILE A 153 8.63 7.59 -9.60
CA ILE A 153 7.93 8.39 -8.60
C ILE A 153 6.64 7.68 -8.24
N ALA A 154 6.41 7.48 -6.95
CA ALA A 154 5.19 6.87 -6.44
C ALA A 154 4.65 7.64 -5.24
N ALA A 155 3.34 7.68 -5.12
CA ALA A 155 2.67 8.24 -3.97
C ALA A 155 1.33 7.54 -3.73
N ASN A 156 0.91 7.52 -2.48
CA ASN A 156 -0.45 7.13 -2.10
C ASN A 156 -1.21 8.33 -1.58
N ASN A 157 -2.54 8.27 -1.65
CA ASN A 157 -3.39 9.18 -0.89
C ASN A 157 -4.04 8.46 0.32
N GLU A 158 -4.80 9.18 1.10
CA GLU A 158 -5.48 8.68 2.29
C GLU A 158 -6.55 7.61 2.00
N THR A 159 -7.09 7.57 0.78
CA THR A 159 -8.07 6.55 0.36
C THR A 159 -7.42 5.30 -0.23
N GLY A 160 -6.08 5.26 -0.28
CA GLY A 160 -5.31 4.13 -0.76
C GLY A 160 -5.12 4.07 -2.28
N TYR A 161 -5.47 5.14 -3.01
CA TYR A 161 -5.09 5.27 -4.41
C TYR A 161 -3.56 5.37 -4.52
N THR A 162 -2.98 4.65 -5.48
CA THR A 162 -1.54 4.67 -5.72
C THR A 162 -1.26 5.28 -7.08
N PHE A 163 -0.53 6.39 -7.08
CA PHE A 163 0.06 6.97 -8.29
C PHE A 163 1.46 6.39 -8.49
N VAL A 164 1.78 5.99 -9.71
CA VAL A 164 3.14 5.57 -10.10
C VAL A 164 3.46 6.10 -11.49
N LYS A 165 4.62 6.72 -11.63
CA LYS A 165 5.14 7.15 -12.93
C LYS A 165 6.64 6.87 -13.03
N THR A 166 7.07 6.42 -14.20
CA THR A 166 8.50 6.25 -14.52
C THR A 166 8.89 7.14 -15.69
N ILE A 167 10.10 7.69 -15.63
CA ILE A 167 10.69 8.53 -16.66
C ILE A 167 12.01 7.90 -17.09
N LYS A 168 12.16 7.58 -18.36
CA LYS A 168 13.45 7.20 -18.92
C LYS A 168 14.29 8.47 -19.14
N VAL A 169 15.51 8.42 -18.61
CA VAL A 169 16.49 9.48 -18.84
C VAL A 169 17.23 9.16 -20.13
N ASN A 170 16.89 9.91 -21.18
CA ASN A 170 17.60 9.79 -22.45
C ASN A 170 19.00 10.41 -22.28
N GLY A 171 20.02 9.61 -22.53
CA GLY A 171 21.41 10.08 -22.54
C GLY A 171 21.79 10.65 -23.91
#